data_aeb801df6090607805fa8acc63a5dc53
#
_entry.id   aeb801df6090607805fa8acc63a5dc53
#
_cell.length_a   1.000
_cell.length_b   1.000
_cell.length_c   1.000
_cell.angle_alpha   90.00
_cell.angle_beta   90.00
_cell.angle_gamma   90.00
#
_symmetry.space_group_name_H-M   'P 1'
#
loop_
_entity.id
_entity.type
_entity.pdbx_description
1 polymer ?
#
loop_
_entity_poly.entity_id
_entity_poly.type
_entity_poly.pdbx_seq_one_letter_code
_entity_poly.pdbx_strand_id
1 'polypeptide(L)'
;RYFHATETELMDAFYNVNRNFALNGEVSLNDFYSFLPGLDFIPEGDMLGWCAEYLSNEWEYYWIDFNYARQTTDDGLEVYYVTAFQEPIKEYLDYDPTRREPF
;
A
#
# COMPACT_ATOMS: atom_id res chain seq x y z
N ARG A 1 2.10 6.11 9.82
CA ARG A 1 0.82 6.15 10.55
C ARG A 1 0.61 4.83 11.30
N TYR A 2 0.47 4.93 12.60
CA TYR A 2 0.13 3.77 13.43
C TYR A 2 -1.38 3.55 13.42
N PHE A 3 -1.79 2.28 13.46
CA PHE A 3 -3.19 1.92 13.53
C PHE A 3 -3.37 0.62 14.31
N HIS A 4 -4.57 0.42 14.85
CA HIS A 4 -4.92 -0.78 15.57
C HIS A 4 -5.49 -1.82 14.62
N ALA A 5 -4.93 -3.03 14.66
CA ALA A 5 -5.41 -4.18 13.90
C ALA A 5 -4.86 -5.45 14.53
N THR A 6 -5.39 -6.60 14.10
CA THR A 6 -4.75 -7.87 14.41
C THR A 6 -3.76 -8.22 13.31
N GLU A 7 -2.80 -9.10 13.63
CA GLU A 7 -1.85 -9.57 12.63
C GLU A 7 -2.57 -10.28 11.46
N THR A 8 -3.62 -11.06 11.76
CA THR A 8 -4.41 -11.73 10.74
C THR A 8 -5.07 -10.73 9.80
N GLU A 9 -5.68 -9.66 10.34
CA GLU A 9 -6.26 -8.59 9.54
C GLU A 9 -5.22 -7.93 8.64
N LEU A 10 -4.03 -7.71 9.17
CA LEU A 10 -2.95 -7.09 8.42
C LEU A 10 -2.48 -7.98 7.27
N MET A 11 -2.29 -9.27 7.53
CA MET A 11 -1.88 -10.24 6.49
C MET A 11 -2.95 -10.36 5.41
N ASP A 12 -4.21 -10.39 5.80
CA ASP A 12 -5.33 -10.44 4.85
C ASP A 12 -5.36 -9.18 3.99
N ALA A 13 -5.07 -8.01 4.56
CA ALA A 13 -5.02 -6.76 3.80
C ALA A 13 -3.90 -6.79 2.76
N PHE A 14 -2.71 -7.26 3.13
CA PHE A 14 -1.60 -7.40 2.19
C PHE A 14 -1.94 -8.34 1.03
N TYR A 15 -2.56 -9.46 1.35
CA TYR A 15 -2.99 -10.43 0.33
C TYR A 15 -4.03 -9.81 -0.61
N ASN A 16 -5.03 -9.14 -0.07
CA ASN A 16 -6.11 -8.57 -0.86
C ASN A 16 -5.62 -7.44 -1.78
N VAL A 17 -4.71 -6.61 -1.31
CA VAL A 17 -4.10 -5.57 -2.14
C VAL A 17 -3.34 -6.19 -3.31
N ASN A 18 -2.51 -7.19 -3.04
CA ASN A 18 -1.76 -7.85 -4.10
C ASN A 18 -2.66 -8.62 -5.06
N ARG A 19 -3.74 -9.20 -4.56
CA ARG A 19 -4.74 -9.86 -5.39
C ARG A 19 -5.42 -8.87 -6.33
N ASN A 20 -5.85 -7.73 -5.81
CA ASN A 20 -6.47 -6.68 -6.63
C ASN A 20 -5.49 -6.13 -7.64
N PHE A 21 -4.25 -5.95 -7.25
CA PHE A 21 -3.19 -5.54 -8.16
C PHE A 21 -3.01 -6.54 -9.30
N ALA A 22 -2.96 -7.83 -8.99
CA ALA A 22 -2.80 -8.87 -9.99
C ALA A 22 -3.99 -8.94 -10.95
N LEU A 23 -5.20 -8.70 -10.45
CA LEU A 23 -6.42 -8.76 -11.26
C LEU A 23 -6.61 -7.51 -12.12
N ASN A 24 -6.28 -6.35 -11.60
CA ASN A 24 -6.61 -5.05 -12.22
C ASN A 24 -5.40 -4.31 -12.80
N GLY A 25 -4.19 -4.72 -12.45
CA GLY A 25 -2.97 -4.04 -12.87
C GLY A 25 -2.69 -2.74 -12.12
N GLU A 26 -3.51 -2.40 -11.13
CA GLU A 26 -3.39 -1.17 -10.35
C GLU A 26 -4.11 -1.30 -9.02
N VAL A 27 -3.64 -0.55 -8.03
CA VAL A 27 -4.27 -0.48 -6.71
C VAL A 27 -3.85 0.82 -6.04
N SER A 28 -4.76 1.45 -5.31
CA SER A 28 -4.46 2.69 -4.58
C SER A 28 -4.12 2.40 -3.12
N LEU A 29 -3.54 3.40 -2.47
CA LEU A 29 -3.26 3.33 -1.04
C LEU A 29 -4.55 3.25 -0.22
N ASN A 30 -5.61 3.94 -0.65
CA ASN A 30 -6.93 3.82 0.01
C ASN A 30 -7.55 2.44 -0.19
N ASP A 31 -7.25 1.75 -1.28
CA ASP A 31 -7.67 0.35 -1.43
C ASP A 31 -7.08 -0.51 -0.32
N PHE A 32 -5.81 -0.29 0.01
CA PHE A 32 -5.19 -0.97 1.14
C PHE A 32 -5.92 -0.67 2.44
N TYR A 33 -6.20 0.60 2.72
CA TYR A 33 -6.90 0.98 3.94
C TYR A 33 -8.32 0.41 4.01
N SER A 34 -8.97 0.20 2.86
CA SER A 34 -10.32 -0.37 2.82
C SER A 34 -10.37 -1.81 3.36
N PHE A 35 -9.25 -2.52 3.34
CA PHE A 35 -9.17 -3.89 3.86
C PHE A 35 -8.90 -3.95 5.36
N LEU A 36 -8.70 -2.82 6.01
CA LEU A 36 -8.43 -2.75 7.44
C LEU A 36 -9.63 -2.14 8.17
N PRO A 37 -10.19 -2.87 9.15
CA PRO A 37 -11.39 -2.37 9.85
C PRO A 37 -11.09 -1.08 10.63
N GLY A 38 -12.00 -0.13 10.54
CA GLY A 38 -11.96 1.09 11.32
C GLY A 38 -10.94 2.13 10.85
N LEU A 39 -10.27 1.91 9.73
CA LEU A 39 -9.36 2.90 9.18
C LEU A 39 -10.06 3.80 8.18
N ASP A 40 -9.90 5.10 8.38
CA ASP A 40 -10.41 6.09 7.45
C ASP A 40 -9.46 6.25 6.25
N PHE A 41 -10.01 6.60 5.12
CA PHE A 41 -9.22 6.96 3.94
C PHE A 41 -8.46 8.24 4.20
N ILE A 42 -7.28 8.34 3.61
CA ILE A 42 -6.53 9.59 3.62
C ILE A 42 -6.90 10.41 2.38
N PRO A 43 -6.87 11.75 2.46
CA PRO A 43 -7.32 12.60 1.34
C PRO A 43 -6.58 12.36 0.03
N GLU A 44 -5.32 11.99 0.08
CA GLU A 44 -4.49 11.77 -1.10
C GLU A 44 -4.38 10.29 -1.48
N GLY A 45 -5.00 9.40 -0.72
CA GLY A 45 -4.81 7.96 -0.87
C GLY A 45 -5.38 7.37 -2.16
N ASP A 46 -6.33 8.05 -2.80
CA ASP A 46 -6.84 7.60 -4.09
C ASP A 46 -5.89 7.93 -5.23
N MET A 47 -5.02 8.90 -5.05
CA MET A 47 -4.04 9.33 -6.05
C MET A 47 -2.65 8.72 -5.82
N LEU A 48 -2.45 8.06 -4.70
CA LEU A 48 -1.23 7.33 -4.38
C LEU A 48 -1.48 5.84 -4.57
N GLY A 49 -0.58 5.17 -5.25
CA GLY A 49 -0.73 3.74 -5.44
C GLY A 49 0.33 3.14 -6.33
N TRP A 50 -0.02 2.00 -6.90
CA TRP A 50 0.88 1.19 -7.72
C TRP A 50 0.16 0.79 -9.00
N CYS A 51 0.91 0.72 -10.09
CA CYS A 51 0.43 0.11 -11.34
C CYS A 51 1.47 -0.90 -11.84
N ALA A 52 1.02 -1.83 -12.68
CA ALA A 52 1.87 -2.90 -13.17
C ALA A 52 3.07 -2.35 -13.96
N GLU A 53 2.87 -1.30 -14.72
CA GLU A 53 3.93 -0.68 -15.50
C GLU A 53 5.03 -0.09 -14.62
N TYR A 54 4.65 0.59 -13.54
CA TYR A 54 5.59 1.12 -12.56
C TYR A 54 6.40 0.00 -11.91
N LEU A 55 5.76 -1.04 -11.42
CA LEU A 55 6.46 -2.14 -10.76
C LEU A 55 7.36 -2.88 -11.74
N SER A 56 6.90 -3.11 -12.95
CA SER A 56 7.68 -3.79 -13.98
C SER A 56 8.94 -3.01 -14.35
N ASN A 57 8.83 -1.70 -14.54
CA ASN A 57 9.96 -0.87 -14.97
C ASN A 57 10.95 -0.54 -13.87
N GLU A 58 10.46 -0.32 -12.64
CA GLU A 58 11.31 0.14 -11.55
C GLU A 58 11.80 -1.02 -10.65
N TRP A 59 11.02 -2.10 -10.56
CA TRP A 59 11.27 -3.17 -9.60
C TRP A 59 11.38 -4.55 -10.24
N GLU A 60 11.07 -4.69 -11.53
CA GLU A 60 11.19 -5.92 -12.31
C GLU A 60 10.30 -7.07 -11.83
N TYR A 61 9.26 -6.82 -11.03
CA TYR A 61 8.28 -7.84 -10.66
C TYR A 61 6.93 -7.23 -10.25
N TYR A 62 5.92 -8.09 -10.13
CA TYR A 62 4.51 -7.71 -10.03
C TYR A 62 3.93 -8.02 -8.66
N TRP A 63 4.65 -7.68 -7.61
CA TRP A 63 4.23 -7.92 -6.23
C TRP A 63 4.64 -6.74 -5.37
N ILE A 64 3.72 -6.31 -4.50
CA ILE A 64 4.02 -5.24 -3.55
C ILE A 64 4.46 -5.89 -2.24
N ASP A 65 5.70 -5.65 -1.84
CA ASP A 65 6.24 -6.15 -0.58
C ASP A 65 5.98 -5.15 0.53
N PHE A 66 5.20 -5.58 1.52
CA PHE A 66 4.92 -4.77 2.69
C PHE A 66 5.80 -5.19 3.86
N ASN A 67 6.23 -4.22 4.62
CA ASN A 67 6.86 -4.42 5.92
C ASN A 67 6.01 -3.76 6.99
N TYR A 68 6.07 -4.29 8.19
CA TYR A 68 5.34 -3.71 9.30
C TYR A 68 6.15 -3.77 10.59
N ALA A 69 5.93 -2.80 11.46
CA ALA A 69 6.44 -2.79 12.81
C ALA A 69 5.27 -2.82 13.78
N ARG A 70 5.40 -3.59 14.84
CA ARG A 70 4.38 -3.72 15.88
C ARG A 70 4.85 -3.04 17.13
N GLN A 71 3.94 -2.28 17.76
CA GLN A 71 4.16 -1.70 19.07
C GLN A 71 2.95 -1.97 19.94
N THR A 72 3.20 -2.08 21.25
CA THR A 72 2.13 -2.17 22.23
C THR A 72 2.05 -0.84 22.96
N THR A 73 0.87 -0.25 23.00
CA THR A 73 0.63 1.00 23.71
C THR A 73 0.61 0.74 25.23
N ASP A 74 0.66 1.81 26.01
CA ASP A 74 0.58 1.72 27.49
C ASP A 74 -0.71 1.05 27.96
N ASP A 75 -1.77 1.14 27.15
CA ASP A 75 -3.06 0.52 27.45
C ASP A 75 -3.12 -0.97 27.06
N GLY A 76 -2.03 -1.52 26.51
CA GLY A 76 -1.98 -2.91 26.07
C GLY A 76 -2.53 -3.15 24.68
N LEU A 77 -2.82 -2.11 23.89
CA LEU A 77 -3.27 -2.25 22.52
C LEU A 77 -2.11 -2.50 21.58
N GLU A 78 -2.30 -3.41 20.64
CA GLU A 78 -1.34 -3.62 19.56
C GLU A 78 -1.64 -2.65 18.41
N VAL A 79 -0.61 -1.89 18.01
CA VAL A 79 -0.68 -0.97 16.89
C VAL A 79 0.42 -1.31 15.89
N TYR A 80 0.15 -1.03 14.63
CA TYR A 80 1.04 -1.35 13.52
C TYR A 80 1.38 -0.11 12.73
N TYR A 81 2.60 -0.08 12.23
CA TYR A 81 3.07 0.87 11.24
C TYR A 81 3.50 0.07 10.00
N VAL A 82 2.95 0.40 8.85
CA VAL A 82 3.18 -0.34 7.61
C VAL A 82 3.94 0.53 6.62
N THR A 83 4.95 -0.06 5.99
CA THR A 83 5.65 0.53 4.87
C THR A 83 5.64 -0.45 3.70
N ALA A 84 5.70 0.07 2.48
CA ALA A 84 5.87 -0.75 1.30
C ALA A 84 7.30 -0.58 0.78
N PHE A 85 7.94 -1.68 0.44
CA PHE A 85 9.28 -1.64 -0.15
C PHE A 85 9.25 -0.91 -1.49
N GLN A 86 8.23 -1.19 -2.31
CA GLN A 86 7.92 -0.40 -3.49
C GLN A 86 7.01 0.75 -3.06
N GLU A 87 7.55 1.96 -2.98
CA GLU A 87 6.77 3.10 -2.52
C GLU A 87 5.61 3.40 -3.46
N PRO A 88 4.43 3.76 -2.93
CA PRO A 88 3.32 4.21 -3.76
C PRO A 88 3.69 5.55 -4.42
N ILE A 89 3.27 5.72 -5.66
CA ILE A 89 3.56 6.94 -6.42
C ILE A 89 2.31 7.76 -6.64
N LYS A 90 2.48 9.08 -6.75
CA LYS A 90 1.39 9.98 -7.11
C LYS A 90 1.02 9.77 -8.58
N GLU A 91 -0.28 9.92 -8.85
CA GLU A 91 -0.80 9.78 -10.21
C GLU A 91 -0.39 8.46 -10.86
N TYR A 92 -0.44 7.37 -10.09
CA TYR A 92 -0.01 6.05 -10.54
C TYR A 92 -0.76 5.56 -11.78
N LEU A 93 -1.98 6.06 -12.01
CA LEU A 93 -2.77 5.71 -13.19
C LEU A 93 -2.22 6.35 -14.46
N ASP A 94 -1.47 7.43 -14.33
CA ASP A 94 -0.87 8.17 -15.44
C ASP A 94 0.65 7.93 -15.53
N TYR A 95 1.13 6.85 -14.94
CA TYR A 95 2.54 6.54 -14.92
C TYR A 95 3.09 6.43 -16.34
N ASP A 96 4.20 7.16 -16.59
CA ASP A 96 4.90 7.16 -17.87
C ASP A 96 6.40 6.94 -17.59
N PRO A 97 6.98 5.82 -18.04
CA PRO A 97 8.40 5.53 -17.79
C PRO A 97 9.36 6.51 -18.46
N THR A 98 8.89 7.23 -19.48
CA THR A 98 9.70 8.23 -20.18
C THR A 98 9.65 9.60 -19.53
N ARG A 99 8.73 9.77 -18.59
CA ARG A 99 8.44 11.03 -17.91
C ARG A 99 9.16 11.06 -16.57
N ARG A 100 10.39 11.46 -16.58
CA ARG A 100 11.12 11.66 -15.33
C ARG A 100 10.90 13.07 -14.85
N GLU A 101 10.44 13.19 -13.60
CA GLU A 101 10.34 14.50 -12.98
C GLU A 101 11.74 15.07 -12.80
N PRO A 102 11.96 16.32 -13.19
CA PRO A 102 13.24 16.97 -12.92
C PRO A 102 13.40 17.18 -11.42
N PHE A 103 14.52 16.84 -10.91
CA PHE A 103 14.87 17.04 -9.52
C PHE A 103 15.50 18.42 -9.35
#